data_8fc5e1bd36a13310fae667085a956d87
#
_entry.id   8fc5e1bd36a13310fae667085a956d87
#
_cell.length_a   1.000
_cell.length_b   1.000
_cell.length_c   1.000
_cell.angle_alpha   90.00
_cell.angle_beta   90.00
_cell.angle_gamma   90.00
#
_symmetry.space_group_name_H-M   'P 1'
#
loop_
_entity.id
_entity.type
_entity.pdbx_description
1 polymer ?
#
loop_
_entity_poly.entity_id
_entity_poly.type
_entity_poly.pdbx_seq_one_letter_code
_entity_poly.pdbx_strand_id
1 'polypeptide(L)'
;MVRSRHCGTLCSWECRSSWKMGHMDPAFSLDQVQLFHADCVEWLQHQPERSIHGVVTDPPYGLVEYTAKERAKLRSGRGGVWRIPPSFDGHQRSPLPRFTVLAPGELEGLRSFFSTWAAALLPVLVPGAHVMVASNPLLSYVVSGALAEAGFERRGEIVRLVMTMRGGDRPKNAHQEFPDVTVMPRSMWEPWLLYRRPLEGRVQDNLRKWKTGGLRRVSPSQPFGDVIKSRPTPPGERAIANHPSLKPQEFLRQVVRAILPTGEGAVLDPFAGSGSTLAAALAIGYDSVGVELDEEYIAMAREAIPRLARLQPQQLTLG
;
A
#
# COMPACT_ATOMS: atom_id res chain seq x y z
N MET A 1 -30.35 -44.04 23.45
CA MET A 1 -29.47 -43.07 24.19
C MET A 1 -28.37 -42.60 23.25
N VAL A 2 -28.58 -41.52 22.57
CA VAL A 2 -27.56 -40.91 21.68
C VAL A 2 -27.10 -39.61 22.36
N ARG A 3 -25.89 -39.58 22.80
CA ARG A 3 -25.27 -38.37 23.40
C ARG A 3 -24.79 -37.47 22.28
N SER A 4 -25.44 -36.36 22.08
CA SER A 4 -24.97 -35.21 21.29
C SER A 4 -23.76 -34.59 21.97
N ARG A 5 -22.62 -34.63 21.32
CA ARG A 5 -21.44 -33.78 21.71
C ARG A 5 -21.54 -32.48 20.91
N HIS A 6 -22.04 -31.47 21.55
CA HIS A 6 -21.85 -30.09 21.13
C HIS A 6 -20.38 -29.73 21.45
N CYS A 7 -19.56 -29.63 20.43
CA CYS A 7 -18.27 -28.97 20.53
C CYS A 7 -18.47 -27.55 20.03
N GLY A 8 -18.91 -26.69 20.94
CA GLY A 8 -18.95 -25.25 20.74
C GLY A 8 -17.57 -24.67 21.01
N THR A 9 -16.76 -24.51 19.98
CA THR A 9 -15.61 -23.60 20.04
C THR A 9 -16.06 -22.24 19.53
N LEU A 10 -16.80 -21.54 20.36
CA LEU A 10 -16.86 -20.08 20.31
C LEU A 10 -15.44 -19.59 20.61
N CYS A 11 -14.64 -19.43 19.58
CA CYS A 11 -13.44 -18.62 19.66
C CYS A 11 -13.95 -17.19 19.89
N SER A 12 -14.10 -16.84 21.16
CA SER A 12 -14.64 -15.57 21.60
C SER A 12 -13.75 -14.47 21.05
N TRP A 13 -14.38 -13.51 20.48
CA TRP A 13 -13.77 -12.27 20.02
C TRP A 13 -13.00 -11.48 21.11
N GLU A 14 -13.14 -11.79 22.36
CA GLU A 14 -12.34 -11.29 23.46
C GLU A 14 -10.83 -11.61 23.33
N CYS A 15 -10.45 -12.67 22.57
CA CYS A 15 -9.06 -12.95 22.29
C CYS A 15 -8.46 -12.11 21.14
N ARG A 16 -9.29 -11.39 20.36
CA ARG A 16 -8.87 -10.54 19.24
C ARG A 16 -8.57 -9.10 19.66
N SER A 17 -8.91 -8.71 20.89
CA SER A 17 -8.68 -7.38 21.43
C SER A 17 -7.25 -7.14 21.95
N SER A 18 -6.29 -8.03 21.68
CA SER A 18 -4.95 -7.97 22.23
C SER A 18 -3.94 -7.10 21.45
N TRP A 19 -4.38 -6.41 20.41
CA TRP A 19 -3.58 -5.40 19.72
C TRP A 19 -3.55 -4.09 20.51
N LYS A 20 -3.33 -4.16 21.80
CA LYS A 20 -3.07 -2.97 22.60
C LYS A 20 -1.57 -2.70 22.54
N MET A 21 -1.20 -1.65 21.85
CA MET A 21 0.08 -1.00 22.08
C MET A 21 0.14 -0.62 23.56
N GLY A 22 1.03 -1.17 24.32
CA GLY A 22 1.32 -0.87 25.71
C GLY A 22 0.44 0.12 26.48
N HIS A 23 0.15 1.29 25.97
CA HIS A 23 -0.74 2.32 26.51
C HIS A 23 -1.45 3.17 25.43
N MET A 24 -1.38 2.79 24.13
CA MET A 24 -1.99 3.59 23.08
C MET A 24 -3.29 2.95 22.59
N ASP A 25 -4.40 3.65 22.77
CA ASP A 25 -5.68 3.25 22.22
C ASP A 25 -5.77 3.61 20.73
N PRO A 26 -6.44 2.78 19.90
CA PRO A 26 -6.65 3.11 18.50
C PRO A 26 -7.49 4.39 18.37
N ALA A 27 -7.09 5.27 17.47
CA ALA A 27 -7.85 6.47 17.11
C ALA A 27 -9.19 6.13 16.46
N PHE A 28 -9.29 4.96 15.83
CA PHE A 28 -10.52 4.44 15.25
C PHE A 28 -10.52 2.91 15.25
N SER A 29 -11.67 2.30 15.55
CA SER A 29 -11.90 0.86 15.46
C SER A 29 -13.26 0.58 14.81
N LEU A 30 -13.29 -0.38 13.91
CA LEU A 30 -14.51 -0.85 13.26
C LEU A 30 -14.34 -2.33 12.87
N ASP A 31 -15.13 -3.21 13.46
CA ASP A 31 -15.04 -4.66 13.24
C ASP A 31 -13.60 -5.18 13.38
N GLN A 32 -12.99 -5.67 12.29
CA GLN A 32 -11.61 -6.18 12.24
C GLN A 32 -10.55 -5.10 11.95
N VAL A 33 -10.91 -3.82 11.93
CA VAL A 33 -10.02 -2.71 11.60
C VAL A 33 -9.64 -1.93 12.83
N GLN A 34 -8.35 -1.67 13.00
CA GLN A 34 -7.82 -0.71 13.97
C GLN A 34 -6.94 0.30 13.27
N LEU A 35 -7.08 1.59 13.59
CA LEU A 35 -6.27 2.67 13.05
C LEU A 35 -5.68 3.48 14.20
N PHE A 36 -4.37 3.64 14.21
CA PHE A 36 -3.61 4.36 15.22
C PHE A 36 -3.10 5.69 14.67
N HIS A 37 -3.18 6.73 15.48
CA HIS A 37 -2.56 8.04 15.22
C HIS A 37 -1.18 8.05 15.85
N ALA A 38 -0.14 7.77 15.06
CA ALA A 38 1.24 7.64 15.54
C ALA A 38 2.27 7.76 14.41
N ASP A 39 3.54 8.00 14.76
CA ASP A 39 4.65 7.72 13.88
C ASP A 39 4.80 6.21 13.68
N CYS A 40 4.98 5.77 12.43
CA CYS A 40 4.98 4.35 12.09
C CYS A 40 6.19 3.60 12.67
N VAL A 41 7.36 4.24 12.80
CA VAL A 41 8.56 3.62 13.36
C VAL A 41 8.41 3.48 14.86
N GLU A 42 7.95 4.53 15.53
CA GLU A 42 7.66 4.51 16.95
C GLU A 42 6.60 3.46 17.28
N TRP A 43 5.52 3.40 16.48
CA TRP A 43 4.49 2.39 16.65
C TRP A 43 5.06 0.97 16.53
N LEU A 44 5.86 0.68 15.51
CA LEU A 44 6.47 -0.64 15.27
C LEU A 44 7.38 -1.07 16.42
N GLN A 45 8.16 -0.16 17.00
CA GLN A 45 9.07 -0.45 18.11
C GLN A 45 8.34 -0.91 19.40
N HIS A 46 7.07 -0.57 19.53
CA HIS A 46 6.23 -0.96 20.67
C HIS A 46 5.35 -2.19 20.39
N GLN A 47 5.43 -2.78 19.20
CA GLN A 47 4.64 -3.97 18.90
C GLN A 47 5.30 -5.26 19.39
N PRO A 48 4.51 -6.26 19.76
CA PRO A 48 5.04 -7.59 20.04
C PRO A 48 5.75 -8.16 18.81
N GLU A 49 6.87 -8.85 19.04
CA GLU A 49 7.50 -9.61 17.97
C GLU A 49 6.55 -10.66 17.39
N ARG A 50 6.67 -10.92 16.11
CA ARG A 50 5.93 -11.98 15.40
C ARG A 50 4.42 -11.86 15.54
N SER A 51 3.89 -10.65 15.41
CA SER A 51 2.48 -10.36 15.58
C SER A 51 1.74 -10.05 14.27
N ILE A 52 2.43 -9.57 13.24
CA ILE A 52 1.86 -9.17 11.94
C ILE A 52 2.13 -10.22 10.88
N HIS A 53 1.13 -10.54 10.05
CA HIS A 53 1.15 -11.63 9.08
C HIS A 53 1.36 -11.19 7.63
N GLY A 54 1.19 -9.91 7.34
CA GLY A 54 1.44 -9.33 6.02
C GLY A 54 1.39 -7.81 6.04
N VAL A 55 2.06 -7.19 5.08
CA VAL A 55 2.07 -5.73 4.90
C VAL A 55 1.65 -5.39 3.48
N VAL A 56 0.70 -4.50 3.34
CA VAL A 56 0.31 -3.90 2.06
C VAL A 56 0.24 -2.40 2.27
N THR A 57 1.14 -1.65 1.64
CA THR A 57 1.31 -0.22 1.94
C THR A 57 1.76 0.60 0.75
N ASP A 58 1.34 1.87 0.73
CA ASP A 58 1.74 2.89 -0.25
C ASP A 58 2.41 4.06 0.49
N PRO A 59 3.70 3.93 0.83
CA PRO A 59 4.41 4.94 1.61
C PRO A 59 4.60 6.25 0.82
N PRO A 60 4.86 7.37 1.50
CA PRO A 60 5.22 8.61 0.83
C PRO A 60 6.52 8.42 0.05
N TYR A 61 6.51 8.85 -1.23
CA TYR A 61 7.67 8.71 -2.13
C TYR A 61 8.76 9.78 -1.92
N GLY A 62 8.58 10.67 -0.95
CA GLY A 62 9.53 11.69 -0.53
C GLY A 62 9.26 12.05 0.92
N LEU A 63 10.31 12.42 1.65
CA LEU A 63 10.22 12.81 3.08
C LEU A 63 9.43 14.11 3.29
N VAL A 64 9.21 14.88 2.24
CA VAL A 64 8.41 16.10 2.25
C VAL A 64 7.27 15.92 1.28
N GLU A 65 6.11 15.54 1.78
CA GLU A 65 4.88 15.69 1.02
C GLU A 65 4.64 17.16 0.78
N TYR A 66 4.67 17.57 -0.46
CA TYR A 66 4.29 18.90 -0.94
C TYR A 66 4.50 20.06 0.04
N THR A 67 5.45 20.90 -0.20
CA THR A 67 5.54 22.20 0.48
C THR A 67 4.20 22.95 0.34
N ALA A 68 3.88 23.85 1.25
CA ALA A 68 2.68 24.69 1.18
C ALA A 68 2.54 25.39 -0.19
N LYS A 69 3.66 25.74 -0.83
CA LYS A 69 3.75 26.32 -2.17
C LYS A 69 3.33 25.33 -3.27
N GLU A 70 3.67 24.06 -3.12
CA GLU A 70 3.28 23.00 -4.06
C GLU A 70 1.84 22.57 -3.88
N ARG A 71 1.34 22.52 -2.64
CA ARG A 71 -0.08 22.33 -2.33
C ARG A 71 -0.94 23.48 -2.92
N ALA A 72 -0.46 24.71 -2.84
CA ALA A 72 -1.14 25.86 -3.47
C ALA A 72 -1.17 25.75 -5.00
N LYS A 73 -0.09 25.30 -5.63
CA LYS A 73 -0.03 25.04 -7.08
C LYS A 73 -0.97 23.90 -7.50
N LEU A 74 -1.05 22.82 -6.72
CA LEU A 74 -2.01 21.75 -6.96
C LEU A 74 -3.45 22.22 -6.89
N ARG A 75 -3.79 23.02 -5.87
CA ARG A 75 -5.16 23.59 -5.71
C ARG A 75 -5.51 24.60 -6.79
N SER A 76 -4.58 25.46 -7.19
CA SER A 76 -4.83 26.49 -8.20
C SER A 76 -4.80 25.97 -9.64
N GLY A 77 -4.27 24.79 -9.88
CA GLY A 77 -4.02 24.27 -11.21
C GLY A 77 -3.00 25.10 -12.00
N ARG A 78 -2.29 26.05 -11.36
CA ARG A 78 -1.37 27.01 -12.01
C ARG A 78 0.06 26.85 -11.49
N GLY A 79 1.03 27.04 -12.37
CA GLY A 79 2.44 27.11 -11.99
C GLY A 79 3.12 25.76 -11.75
N GLY A 80 2.51 24.65 -12.14
CA GLY A 80 3.15 23.33 -12.21
C GLY A 80 4.02 23.20 -13.46
N VAL A 81 4.66 22.02 -13.62
CA VAL A 81 5.30 21.65 -14.88
C VAL A 81 4.19 21.29 -15.87
N TRP A 82 3.70 22.30 -16.58
CA TRP A 82 2.75 22.08 -17.65
C TRP A 82 3.45 21.42 -18.82
N ARG A 83 2.83 20.39 -19.28
CA ARG A 83 3.25 19.60 -20.43
C ARG A 83 2.50 20.07 -21.65
N ILE A 84 3.15 20.07 -22.78
CA ILE A 84 2.54 20.44 -24.04
C ILE A 84 2.27 19.16 -24.83
N PRO A 85 1.03 18.89 -25.22
CA PRO A 85 -0.20 19.60 -24.91
C PRO A 85 -0.72 19.36 -23.47
N PRO A 86 -1.53 20.25 -22.91
CA PRO A 86 -2.11 20.11 -21.57
C PRO A 86 -3.11 18.96 -21.46
N SER A 87 -3.61 18.47 -22.59
CA SER A 87 -4.40 17.23 -22.69
C SER A 87 -3.67 16.23 -23.57
N PHE A 88 -3.74 14.96 -23.22
CA PHE A 88 -3.18 13.85 -24.00
C PHE A 88 -4.12 12.66 -23.86
N ASP A 89 -4.38 11.96 -24.96
CA ASP A 89 -5.33 10.85 -25.04
C ASP A 89 -6.74 11.21 -24.49
N GLY A 90 -7.20 12.44 -24.69
CA GLY A 90 -8.50 12.91 -24.22
C GLY A 90 -8.61 13.18 -22.72
N HIS A 91 -7.52 13.02 -21.95
CA HIS A 91 -7.50 13.26 -20.52
C HIS A 91 -6.82 14.59 -20.17
N GLN A 92 -7.52 15.43 -19.39
CA GLN A 92 -6.97 16.66 -18.86
C GLN A 92 -5.92 16.33 -17.78
N ARG A 93 -4.75 16.96 -17.86
CA ARG A 93 -3.63 16.73 -16.93
C ARG A 93 -3.66 17.73 -15.80
N SER A 94 -3.51 17.22 -14.57
CA SER A 94 -3.19 18.05 -13.41
C SER A 94 -1.69 18.30 -13.34
N PRO A 95 -1.23 19.50 -12.91
CA PRO A 95 0.18 19.74 -12.63
C PRO A 95 0.63 18.78 -11.53
N LEU A 96 1.66 17.98 -11.83
CA LEU A 96 2.25 17.07 -10.86
C LEU A 96 3.49 17.72 -10.24
N PRO A 97 3.70 17.58 -8.94
CA PRO A 97 4.95 17.98 -8.30
C PRO A 97 6.15 17.21 -8.87
N ARG A 98 7.31 17.81 -8.82
CA ARG A 98 8.56 17.18 -9.25
C ARG A 98 9.09 16.23 -8.17
N PHE A 99 8.57 15.03 -8.04
CA PHE A 99 9.14 13.98 -7.21
C PHE A 99 10.35 13.28 -7.83
N THR A 100 10.71 13.61 -9.06
CA THR A 100 11.59 12.80 -9.86
C THR A 100 13.06 13.24 -9.81
N VAL A 101 13.35 14.36 -9.15
CA VAL A 101 14.71 14.87 -9.00
C VAL A 101 14.92 15.19 -7.53
N LEU A 102 15.27 14.16 -6.76
CA LEU A 102 15.74 14.35 -5.40
C LEU A 102 17.21 14.79 -5.46
N ALA A 103 17.56 15.78 -4.67
CA ALA A 103 18.97 16.11 -4.44
C ALA A 103 19.66 14.93 -3.72
N PRO A 104 21.01 14.79 -3.84
CA PRO A 104 21.72 13.69 -3.18
C PRO A 104 21.41 13.55 -1.68
N GLY A 105 21.27 14.66 -0.94
CA GLY A 105 20.90 14.65 0.48
C GLY A 105 19.47 14.17 0.74
N GLU A 106 18.52 14.45 -0.17
CA GLU A 106 17.15 13.96 -0.08
C GLU A 106 17.07 12.45 -0.34
N LEU A 107 17.89 11.93 -1.26
CA LEU A 107 18.02 10.49 -1.51
C LEU A 107 18.57 9.76 -0.30
N GLU A 108 19.58 10.32 0.36
CA GLU A 108 20.17 9.75 1.58
C GLU A 108 19.15 9.76 2.73
N GLY A 109 18.42 10.86 2.90
CA GLY A 109 17.32 10.93 3.87
C GLY A 109 16.26 9.87 3.61
N LEU A 110 15.88 9.67 2.35
CA LEU A 110 14.91 8.63 1.95
C LEU A 110 15.43 7.22 2.26
N ARG A 111 16.70 6.94 1.95
CA ARG A 111 17.36 5.67 2.29
C ARG A 111 17.36 5.45 3.80
N SER A 112 17.80 6.42 4.58
CA SER A 112 17.83 6.35 6.04
C SER A 112 16.47 6.06 6.65
N PHE A 113 15.43 6.75 6.17
CA PHE A 113 14.06 6.53 6.62
C PHE A 113 13.62 5.07 6.36
N PHE A 114 13.75 4.58 5.12
CA PHE A 114 13.33 3.22 4.80
C PHE A 114 14.18 2.15 5.48
N SER A 115 15.47 2.40 5.73
CA SER A 115 16.33 1.49 6.50
C SER A 115 15.86 1.39 7.96
N THR A 116 15.55 2.52 8.59
CA THR A 116 15.01 2.56 9.96
C THR A 116 13.66 1.87 10.04
N TRP A 117 12.76 2.18 9.12
CA TRP A 117 11.44 1.55 9.03
C TRP A 117 11.54 0.03 8.81
N ALA A 118 12.37 -0.43 7.87
CA ALA A 118 12.54 -1.85 7.58
C ALA A 118 13.13 -2.61 8.77
N ALA A 119 14.10 -2.02 9.48
CA ALA A 119 14.67 -2.60 10.69
C ALA A 119 13.64 -2.73 11.83
N ALA A 120 12.78 -1.72 12.01
CA ALA A 120 11.69 -1.77 12.99
C ALA A 120 10.59 -2.77 12.59
N LEU A 121 10.30 -2.92 11.30
CA LEU A 121 9.26 -3.80 10.79
C LEU A 121 9.62 -5.28 10.90
N LEU A 122 10.88 -5.64 10.63
CA LEU A 122 11.30 -7.05 10.52
C LEU A 122 10.95 -7.89 11.74
N PRO A 123 11.24 -7.48 12.99
CA PRO A 123 10.92 -8.31 14.18
C PRO A 123 9.42 -8.46 14.42
N VAL A 124 8.61 -7.48 14.02
CA VAL A 124 7.16 -7.48 14.24
C VAL A 124 6.44 -8.48 13.33
N LEU A 125 6.97 -8.76 12.16
CA LEU A 125 6.37 -9.73 11.24
C LEU A 125 6.56 -11.16 11.73
N VAL A 126 5.61 -12.05 11.48
CA VAL A 126 5.83 -13.49 11.66
C VAL A 126 6.77 -14.03 10.57
N PRO A 127 7.55 -15.10 10.81
CA PRO A 127 8.37 -15.74 9.78
C PRO A 127 7.54 -16.05 8.52
N GLY A 128 8.07 -15.71 7.35
CA GLY A 128 7.37 -15.94 6.07
C GLY A 128 6.31 -14.91 5.70
N ALA A 129 6.07 -13.89 6.52
CA ALA A 129 5.16 -12.79 6.19
C ALA A 129 5.66 -12.02 4.97
N HIS A 130 4.77 -11.75 4.02
CA HIS A 130 5.07 -10.95 2.84
C HIS A 130 4.85 -9.46 3.09
N VAL A 131 5.63 -8.65 2.39
CA VAL A 131 5.57 -7.19 2.39
C VAL A 131 5.40 -6.72 0.95
N MET A 132 4.29 -6.08 0.65
CA MET A 132 4.01 -5.42 -0.64
C MET A 132 4.06 -3.91 -0.44
N VAL A 133 5.04 -3.27 -1.07
CA VAL A 133 5.28 -1.83 -0.94
C VAL A 133 5.14 -1.18 -2.30
N ALA A 134 4.16 -0.30 -2.46
CA ALA A 134 4.08 0.54 -3.64
C ALA A 134 5.31 1.44 -3.75
N SER A 135 5.74 1.73 -4.95
CA SER A 135 6.89 2.60 -5.17
C SER A 135 6.80 3.36 -6.49
N ASN A 136 7.61 4.39 -6.59
CA ASN A 136 7.86 5.08 -7.83
C ASN A 136 8.95 4.32 -8.62
N PRO A 137 8.78 4.06 -9.92
CA PRO A 137 9.82 3.39 -10.72
C PRO A 137 11.22 4.01 -10.63
N LEU A 138 11.31 5.33 -10.40
CA LEU A 138 12.59 6.03 -10.29
C LEU A 138 13.26 5.92 -8.90
N LEU A 139 12.50 5.58 -7.86
CA LEU A 139 12.97 5.51 -6.48
C LEU A 139 12.86 4.10 -5.88
N SER A 140 12.28 3.16 -6.61
CA SER A 140 12.06 1.78 -6.15
C SER A 140 13.35 1.08 -5.71
N TYR A 141 14.48 1.42 -6.32
CA TYR A 141 15.79 0.88 -5.96
C TYR A 141 16.24 1.28 -4.53
N VAL A 142 15.86 2.48 -4.07
CA VAL A 142 16.19 2.96 -2.72
C VAL A 142 15.43 2.14 -1.68
N VAL A 143 14.11 2.03 -1.86
CA VAL A 143 13.24 1.24 -0.98
C VAL A 143 13.64 -0.23 -1.01
N SER A 144 13.94 -0.76 -2.21
CA SER A 144 14.38 -2.13 -2.41
C SER A 144 15.70 -2.43 -1.68
N GLY A 145 16.68 -1.51 -1.76
CA GLY A 145 17.95 -1.63 -1.05
C GLY A 145 17.76 -1.68 0.47
N ALA A 146 16.99 -0.76 1.02
CA ALA A 146 16.72 -0.69 2.46
C ALA A 146 16.08 -1.97 3.01
N LEU A 147 15.07 -2.52 2.31
CA LEU A 147 14.44 -3.79 2.71
C LEU A 147 15.42 -4.97 2.63
N ALA A 148 16.22 -5.06 1.57
CA ALA A 148 17.21 -6.13 1.41
C ALA A 148 18.30 -6.07 2.49
N GLU A 149 18.83 -4.88 2.78
CA GLU A 149 19.84 -4.63 3.82
C GLU A 149 19.31 -4.95 5.23
N ALA A 150 18.04 -4.72 5.49
CA ALA A 150 17.39 -5.10 6.75
C ALA A 150 17.16 -6.61 6.91
N GLY A 151 17.42 -7.43 5.88
CA GLY A 151 17.32 -8.88 5.92
C GLY A 151 16.04 -9.47 5.35
N PHE A 152 15.24 -8.69 4.63
CA PHE A 152 14.09 -9.22 3.89
C PHE A 152 14.53 -9.95 2.61
N GLU A 153 13.87 -11.07 2.31
CA GLU A 153 14.06 -11.78 1.04
C GLU A 153 13.28 -11.11 -0.08
N ARG A 154 13.96 -10.65 -1.12
CA ARG A 154 13.29 -10.16 -2.33
C ARG A 154 12.58 -11.30 -3.05
N ARG A 155 11.27 -11.14 -3.34
CA ARG A 155 10.44 -12.15 -4.02
C ARG A 155 9.99 -11.73 -5.43
N GLY A 156 10.33 -10.52 -5.83
CA GLY A 156 9.97 -9.96 -7.13
C GLY A 156 9.25 -8.61 -7.01
N GLU A 157 8.41 -8.35 -7.98
CA GLU A 157 7.57 -7.16 -8.04
C GLU A 157 6.19 -7.54 -8.55
N ILE A 158 5.15 -6.90 -8.02
CA ILE A 158 3.82 -6.94 -8.61
C ILE A 158 3.68 -5.69 -9.49
N VAL A 159 3.43 -5.89 -10.75
CA VAL A 159 3.25 -4.83 -11.74
C VAL A 159 1.77 -4.47 -11.81
N ARG A 160 1.42 -3.31 -11.29
CA ARG A 160 0.09 -2.74 -11.50
C ARG A 160 0.08 -2.01 -12.85
N LEU A 161 -0.56 -2.58 -13.87
CA LEU A 161 -0.72 -1.91 -15.16
C LEU A 161 -1.75 -0.80 -15.04
N VAL A 162 -1.28 0.44 -15.04
CA VAL A 162 -2.10 1.64 -14.96
C VAL A 162 -1.37 2.81 -15.59
N MET A 163 -2.05 3.56 -16.43
CA MET A 163 -1.48 4.78 -17.02
C MET A 163 -1.39 5.88 -15.95
N THR A 164 -0.19 6.21 -15.51
CA THR A 164 0.04 7.14 -14.39
C THR A 164 0.20 8.60 -14.80
N MET A 165 0.05 8.96 -16.06
CA MET A 165 0.21 10.33 -16.55
C MET A 165 1.62 10.93 -16.38
N ARG A 166 2.63 10.14 -16.04
CA ARG A 166 4.04 10.57 -15.95
C ARG A 166 4.78 10.23 -17.22
N GLY A 167 5.73 11.07 -17.58
CA GLY A 167 6.56 10.89 -18.79
C GLY A 167 5.80 11.16 -20.09
N GLY A 168 6.43 10.87 -21.20
CA GLY A 168 5.90 11.14 -22.53
C GLY A 168 5.98 12.61 -22.97
N ASP A 169 6.75 13.42 -22.23
CA ASP A 169 6.88 14.85 -22.55
C ASP A 169 7.88 15.09 -23.66
N ARG A 170 7.56 16.04 -24.51
CA ARG A 170 8.51 16.60 -25.48
C ARG A 170 9.53 17.52 -24.81
N PRO A 171 10.70 17.77 -25.43
CA PRO A 171 11.69 18.70 -24.90
C PRO A 171 11.08 20.08 -24.67
N LYS A 172 11.27 20.63 -23.45
CA LYS A 172 10.77 21.96 -23.11
C LYS A 172 11.46 23.02 -23.97
N ASN A 173 10.72 23.93 -24.55
CA ASN A 173 11.18 24.99 -25.45
C ASN A 173 11.82 24.53 -26.77
N ALA A 174 11.83 23.22 -27.04
CA ALA A 174 12.39 22.64 -28.28
C ALA A 174 11.42 21.60 -28.90
N HIS A 175 10.15 21.57 -28.47
CA HIS A 175 9.15 20.60 -28.90
C HIS A 175 8.75 20.73 -30.38
N GLN A 176 8.98 21.90 -30.99
CA GLN A 176 8.79 22.11 -32.43
C GLN A 176 9.99 21.65 -33.24
N GLU A 177 11.20 21.82 -32.70
CA GLU A 177 12.46 21.39 -33.31
C GLU A 177 12.62 19.86 -33.25
N PHE A 178 12.16 19.25 -32.13
CA PHE A 178 12.25 17.80 -31.91
C PHE A 178 10.85 17.20 -31.65
N PRO A 179 9.97 17.15 -32.67
CA PRO A 179 8.56 16.72 -32.50
C PRO A 179 8.44 15.26 -32.12
N ASP A 180 9.40 14.41 -32.52
CA ASP A 180 9.40 12.97 -32.35
C ASP A 180 10.22 12.51 -31.12
N VAL A 181 10.72 13.45 -30.31
CA VAL A 181 11.52 13.13 -29.11
C VAL A 181 10.65 13.14 -27.87
N THR A 182 10.76 12.06 -27.09
CA THR A 182 10.22 11.94 -25.75
C THR A 182 11.35 11.99 -24.73
N VAL A 183 11.29 12.93 -23.78
CA VAL A 183 12.34 13.10 -22.77
C VAL A 183 12.42 11.93 -21.79
N MET A 184 11.25 11.35 -21.45
CA MET A 184 11.14 10.17 -20.59
C MET A 184 10.04 9.26 -21.11
N PRO A 185 10.17 7.93 -20.98
CA PRO A 185 9.09 7.01 -21.28
C PRO A 185 7.82 7.40 -20.55
N ARG A 186 6.67 7.23 -21.21
CA ARG A 186 5.38 7.37 -20.53
C ARG A 186 5.20 6.20 -19.56
N SER A 187 4.97 6.53 -18.28
CA SER A 187 4.74 5.51 -17.26
C SER A 187 3.36 4.87 -17.46
N MET A 188 3.34 3.56 -17.69
CA MET A 188 2.16 2.74 -17.90
C MET A 188 1.98 1.67 -16.82
N TRP A 189 2.78 1.72 -15.78
CA TRP A 189 2.75 0.79 -14.67
C TRP A 189 3.26 1.42 -13.38
N GLU A 190 2.89 0.81 -12.27
CA GLU A 190 3.33 1.16 -10.92
C GLU A 190 3.91 -0.10 -10.27
N PRO A 191 5.18 -0.05 -9.79
CA PRO A 191 5.80 -1.18 -9.11
C PRO A 191 5.27 -1.31 -7.68
N TRP A 192 4.96 -2.54 -7.30
CA TRP A 192 4.72 -2.95 -5.93
C TRP A 192 5.80 -3.97 -5.56
N LEU A 193 6.80 -3.53 -4.81
CA LEU A 193 7.92 -4.37 -4.40
C LEU A 193 7.43 -5.50 -3.51
N LEU A 194 7.79 -6.75 -3.84
CA LEU A 194 7.40 -7.92 -3.10
C LEU A 194 8.59 -8.48 -2.32
N TYR A 195 8.48 -8.40 -1.02
CA TYR A 195 9.46 -8.93 -0.07
C TYR A 195 8.82 -9.94 0.87
N ARG A 196 9.65 -10.68 1.59
CA ARG A 196 9.21 -11.64 2.61
C ARG A 196 10.18 -11.64 3.78
N ARG A 197 9.68 -11.67 5.01
CA ARG A 197 10.51 -12.05 6.15
C ARG A 197 11.00 -13.49 5.94
N PRO A 198 12.28 -13.84 6.18
CA PRO A 198 12.78 -15.21 6.06
C PRO A 198 11.88 -16.23 6.74
N LEU A 199 11.81 -17.42 6.14
CA LEU A 199 11.04 -18.54 6.67
C LEU A 199 11.71 -19.12 7.93
N GLU A 200 10.89 -19.69 8.79
CA GLU A 200 11.32 -20.62 9.82
C GLU A 200 11.13 -22.05 9.28
N GLY A 201 12.20 -22.64 8.77
CA GLY A 201 12.16 -23.95 8.13
C GLY A 201 11.61 -23.93 6.68
N ARG A 202 10.90 -24.97 6.28
CA ARG A 202 10.33 -25.09 4.94
C ARG A 202 8.99 -24.38 4.83
N VAL A 203 8.56 -24.05 3.61
CA VAL A 203 7.29 -23.34 3.35
C VAL A 203 6.10 -24.03 4.00
N GLN A 204 5.97 -25.35 3.87
CA GLN A 204 4.85 -26.11 4.44
C GLN A 204 4.82 -26.08 5.98
N ASP A 205 5.99 -26.08 6.61
CA ASP A 205 6.11 -26.04 8.07
C ASP A 205 5.77 -24.63 8.57
N ASN A 206 6.23 -23.61 7.85
CA ASN A 206 5.91 -22.21 8.10
C ASN A 206 4.41 -21.94 7.94
N LEU A 207 3.77 -22.47 6.88
CA LEU A 207 2.31 -22.37 6.67
C LEU A 207 1.52 -23.02 7.82
N ARG A 208 1.95 -24.19 8.32
CA ARG A 208 1.28 -24.85 9.44
C ARG A 208 1.38 -24.04 10.72
N LYS A 209 2.57 -23.51 11.02
CA LYS A 209 2.87 -22.80 12.27
C LYS A 209 2.40 -21.33 12.25
N TRP A 210 2.77 -20.60 11.21
CA TRP A 210 2.62 -19.14 11.13
C TRP A 210 1.53 -18.68 10.16
N LYS A 211 0.92 -19.58 9.39
CA LYS A 211 -0.08 -19.26 8.36
C LYS A 211 0.45 -18.37 7.21
N THR A 212 1.76 -18.27 7.08
CA THR A 212 2.48 -17.42 6.11
C THR A 212 3.52 -18.20 5.33
N GLY A 213 4.19 -17.58 4.35
CA GLY A 213 5.26 -18.18 3.55
C GLY A 213 4.92 -18.32 2.06
N GLY A 214 3.67 -18.08 1.67
CA GLY A 214 3.19 -18.07 0.29
C GLY A 214 2.21 -16.93 0.05
N LEU A 215 1.66 -16.86 -1.17
CA LEU A 215 0.59 -15.95 -1.55
C LEU A 215 -0.69 -16.76 -1.82
N ARG A 216 -1.85 -16.19 -1.48
CA ARG A 216 -3.14 -16.84 -1.71
C ARG A 216 -3.46 -16.86 -3.20
N ARG A 217 -3.81 -18.02 -3.71
CA ARG A 217 -4.24 -18.18 -5.13
C ARG A 217 -5.53 -17.40 -5.39
N VAL A 218 -5.71 -16.97 -6.64
CA VAL A 218 -6.97 -16.35 -7.10
C VAL A 218 -8.11 -17.37 -6.99
N SER A 219 -7.86 -18.59 -7.46
CA SER A 219 -8.75 -19.75 -7.33
C SER A 219 -7.92 -21.04 -7.16
N PRO A 220 -8.52 -22.21 -6.87
CA PRO A 220 -7.76 -23.46 -6.79
C PRO A 220 -6.94 -23.78 -8.04
N SER A 221 -7.41 -23.39 -9.22
CA SER A 221 -6.74 -23.60 -10.50
C SER A 221 -5.84 -22.43 -10.93
N GLN A 222 -6.04 -21.22 -10.39
CA GLN A 222 -5.36 -20.00 -10.84
C GLN A 222 -4.45 -19.44 -9.74
N PRO A 223 -3.11 -19.41 -9.95
CA PRO A 223 -2.19 -18.74 -9.03
C PRO A 223 -2.40 -17.21 -9.03
N PHE A 224 -1.93 -16.55 -7.98
CA PHE A 224 -1.79 -15.10 -7.98
C PHE A 224 -0.69 -14.71 -8.96
N GLY A 225 -0.99 -13.78 -9.87
CA GLY A 225 -0.06 -13.31 -10.89
C GLY A 225 0.69 -12.06 -10.44
N ASP A 226 1.85 -11.85 -11.03
CA ASP A 226 2.70 -10.68 -10.79
C ASP A 226 2.31 -9.45 -11.62
N VAL A 227 1.37 -9.58 -12.55
CA VAL A 227 0.83 -8.47 -13.36
C VAL A 227 -0.67 -8.35 -13.13
N ILE A 228 -1.09 -7.18 -12.64
CA ILE A 228 -2.50 -6.87 -12.36
C ILE A 228 -2.93 -5.70 -13.24
N LYS A 229 -3.87 -5.94 -14.15
CA LYS A 229 -4.55 -4.87 -14.90
C LYS A 229 -5.37 -4.02 -13.92
N SER A 230 -5.22 -2.71 -13.99
CA SER A 230 -5.90 -1.77 -13.12
C SER A 230 -6.27 -0.51 -13.91
N ARG A 231 -7.08 0.31 -13.29
CA ARG A 231 -7.48 1.63 -13.81
C ARG A 231 -7.13 2.71 -12.77
N PRO A 232 -7.10 3.98 -13.15
CA PRO A 232 -7.07 5.09 -12.18
C PRO A 232 -8.22 4.97 -11.18
N THR A 233 -8.02 5.47 -9.98
CA THR A 233 -9.08 5.43 -8.94
C THR A 233 -10.37 6.06 -9.45
N PRO A 234 -11.50 5.35 -9.39
CA PRO A 234 -12.78 5.82 -9.89
C PRO A 234 -13.26 7.12 -9.22
N PRO A 235 -14.00 7.98 -9.93
CA PRO A 235 -14.55 9.21 -9.34
C PRO A 235 -15.40 8.98 -8.09
N GLY A 236 -16.17 7.89 -8.03
CA GLY A 236 -16.96 7.52 -6.85
C GLY A 236 -16.12 7.23 -5.62
N GLU A 237 -14.97 6.58 -5.76
CA GLU A 237 -14.02 6.36 -4.65
C GLU A 237 -13.36 7.67 -4.24
N ARG A 238 -12.96 8.51 -5.21
CA ARG A 238 -12.40 9.84 -4.94
C ARG A 238 -13.38 10.79 -4.23
N ALA A 239 -14.67 10.67 -4.50
CA ALA A 239 -15.71 11.43 -3.80
C ALA A 239 -15.89 10.98 -2.34
N ILE A 240 -15.49 9.75 -2.00
CA ILE A 240 -15.50 9.26 -0.63
C ILE A 240 -14.25 9.73 0.13
N ALA A 241 -13.07 9.66 -0.50
CA ALA A 241 -11.81 10.05 0.09
C ALA A 241 -10.98 10.83 -0.93
N ASN A 242 -10.87 12.15 -0.75
CA ASN A 242 -10.08 13.01 -1.62
C ASN A 242 -8.60 13.00 -1.24
N HIS A 243 -8.01 11.80 -1.23
CA HIS A 243 -6.58 11.61 -0.94
C HIS A 243 -5.78 11.50 -2.23
N PRO A 244 -4.62 12.16 -2.36
CA PRO A 244 -3.83 12.18 -3.60
C PRO A 244 -3.33 10.81 -4.05
N SER A 245 -3.04 9.93 -3.09
CA SER A 245 -2.53 8.57 -3.33
C SER A 245 -3.61 7.49 -3.21
N LEU A 246 -4.90 7.85 -3.20
CA LEU A 246 -5.98 6.87 -3.08
C LEU A 246 -5.87 5.78 -4.16
N LYS A 247 -5.69 4.54 -3.74
CA LYS A 247 -5.65 3.37 -4.64
C LYS A 247 -7.05 2.77 -4.82
N PRO A 248 -7.39 2.28 -6.02
CA PRO A 248 -8.72 1.70 -6.27
C PRO A 248 -8.94 0.43 -5.46
N GLN A 249 -10.13 0.29 -4.91
CA GLN A 249 -10.55 -0.85 -4.10
C GLN A 249 -10.44 -2.19 -4.84
N GLU A 250 -10.74 -2.19 -6.13
CA GLU A 250 -10.60 -3.37 -6.99
C GLU A 250 -9.17 -3.95 -6.97
N PHE A 251 -8.15 -3.08 -7.04
CA PHE A 251 -6.74 -3.48 -6.98
C PHE A 251 -6.34 -3.89 -5.57
N LEU A 252 -6.66 -3.06 -4.56
CA LEU A 252 -6.26 -3.32 -3.18
C LEU A 252 -6.85 -4.62 -2.63
N ARG A 253 -8.11 -4.94 -2.92
CA ARG A 253 -8.70 -6.21 -2.49
C ARG A 253 -7.99 -7.43 -3.05
N GLN A 254 -7.42 -7.36 -4.26
CA GLN A 254 -6.65 -8.45 -4.84
C GLN A 254 -5.33 -8.66 -4.09
N VAL A 255 -4.55 -7.58 -3.86
CA VAL A 255 -3.24 -7.68 -3.18
C VAL A 255 -3.39 -7.98 -1.69
N VAL A 256 -4.37 -7.37 -1.01
CA VAL A 256 -4.68 -7.66 0.40
C VAL A 256 -5.13 -9.11 0.56
N ARG A 257 -5.96 -9.63 -0.35
CA ARG A 257 -6.37 -11.04 -0.32
C ARG A 257 -5.17 -11.98 -0.53
N ALA A 258 -4.25 -11.61 -1.40
CA ALA A 258 -3.10 -12.45 -1.75
C ALA A 258 -2.09 -12.55 -0.60
N ILE A 259 -1.94 -11.49 0.21
CA ILE A 259 -0.88 -11.40 1.24
C ILE A 259 -1.05 -12.43 2.37
N LEU A 260 -2.29 -12.87 2.67
CA LEU A 260 -2.60 -13.89 3.67
C LEU A 260 -2.98 -15.21 2.99
N PRO A 261 -2.04 -16.15 2.83
CA PRO A 261 -2.26 -17.37 2.02
C PRO A 261 -3.36 -18.27 2.55
N THR A 262 -3.58 -18.33 3.86
CA THR A 262 -4.65 -19.10 4.49
C THR A 262 -5.92 -18.27 4.75
N GLY A 263 -5.82 -16.95 4.65
CA GLY A 263 -6.88 -16.02 5.03
C GLY A 263 -6.94 -15.73 6.53
N GLU A 264 -5.95 -16.17 7.28
CA GLU A 264 -5.83 -15.96 8.72
C GLU A 264 -4.68 -15.01 9.03
N GLY A 265 -4.84 -14.16 10.05
CA GLY A 265 -3.83 -13.21 10.52
C GLY A 265 -4.19 -11.77 10.22
N ALA A 266 -3.32 -10.85 10.56
CA ALA A 266 -3.52 -9.41 10.41
C ALA A 266 -2.64 -8.79 9.31
N VAL A 267 -3.23 -7.90 8.54
CA VAL A 267 -2.55 -7.07 7.54
C VAL A 267 -2.24 -5.69 8.14
N LEU A 268 -1.00 -5.24 8.00
CA LEU A 268 -0.57 -3.90 8.42
C LEU A 268 -0.44 -2.97 7.21
N ASP A 269 -0.94 -1.75 7.37
CA ASP A 269 -0.59 -0.60 6.54
C ASP A 269 0.00 0.51 7.43
N PRO A 270 1.35 0.64 7.50
CA PRO A 270 2.01 1.62 8.37
C PRO A 270 1.96 3.06 7.83
N PHE A 271 1.35 3.28 6.67
CA PHE A 271 1.14 4.58 6.03
C PHE A 271 -0.30 4.65 5.51
N ALA A 272 -1.27 4.53 6.43
CA ALA A 272 -2.66 4.23 6.10
C ALA A 272 -3.37 5.33 5.29
N GLY A 273 -2.93 6.59 5.39
CA GLY A 273 -3.54 7.72 4.72
C GLY A 273 -5.05 7.76 4.94
N SER A 274 -5.82 7.75 3.87
CA SER A 274 -7.29 7.69 3.92
C SER A 274 -7.87 6.31 4.25
N GLY A 275 -7.05 5.32 4.63
CA GLY A 275 -7.50 3.98 5.04
C GLY A 275 -7.93 3.06 3.89
N SER A 276 -7.48 3.30 2.66
CA SER A 276 -7.91 2.51 1.50
C SER A 276 -7.53 1.02 1.59
N THR A 277 -6.35 0.69 2.14
CA THR A 277 -5.92 -0.70 2.40
C THR A 277 -6.78 -1.35 3.48
N LEU A 278 -7.09 -0.61 4.56
CA LEU A 278 -7.94 -1.10 5.66
C LEU A 278 -9.36 -1.35 5.17
N ALA A 279 -9.90 -0.47 4.32
CA ALA A 279 -11.20 -0.67 3.68
C ALA A 279 -11.23 -1.93 2.80
N ALA A 280 -10.14 -2.20 2.08
CA ALA A 280 -10.00 -3.41 1.27
C ALA A 280 -9.95 -4.67 2.15
N ALA A 281 -9.24 -4.63 3.29
CA ALA A 281 -9.17 -5.72 4.26
C ALA A 281 -10.55 -5.98 4.89
N LEU A 282 -11.23 -4.93 5.33
CA LEU A 282 -12.59 -5.01 5.88
C LEU A 282 -13.58 -5.65 4.89
N ALA A 283 -13.52 -5.22 3.62
CA ALA A 283 -14.40 -5.74 2.57
C ALA A 283 -14.27 -7.24 2.30
N ILE A 284 -13.11 -7.83 2.60
CA ILE A 284 -12.85 -9.26 2.40
C ILE A 284 -12.77 -10.04 3.72
N GLY A 285 -13.08 -9.39 4.85
CA GLY A 285 -13.17 -10.01 6.19
C GLY A 285 -11.82 -10.33 6.83
N TYR A 286 -10.78 -9.54 6.55
CA TYR A 286 -9.46 -9.69 7.16
C TYR A 286 -9.23 -8.71 8.30
N ASP A 287 -8.55 -9.19 9.34
CA ASP A 287 -8.06 -8.31 10.40
C ASP A 287 -7.00 -7.35 9.82
N SER A 288 -7.08 -6.08 10.17
CA SER A 288 -6.12 -5.09 9.68
C SER A 288 -5.82 -3.99 10.68
N VAL A 289 -4.59 -3.54 10.61
CA VAL A 289 -4.06 -2.45 11.43
C VAL A 289 -3.49 -1.38 10.51
N GLY A 290 -3.86 -0.13 10.75
CA GLY A 290 -3.30 1.04 10.09
C GLY A 290 -2.58 1.94 11.08
N VAL A 291 -1.53 2.60 10.61
CA VAL A 291 -0.87 3.67 11.33
C VAL A 291 -0.81 4.89 10.42
N GLU A 292 -1.16 6.05 10.94
CA GLU A 292 -1.17 7.31 10.20
C GLU A 292 -0.72 8.44 11.13
N LEU A 293 0.15 9.29 10.61
CA LEU A 293 0.72 10.41 11.36
C LEU A 293 -0.12 11.69 11.28
N ASP A 294 -0.81 11.89 10.16
CA ASP A 294 -1.58 13.11 9.87
C ASP A 294 -3.01 12.99 10.41
N GLU A 295 -3.37 13.91 11.31
CA GLU A 295 -4.69 13.94 11.94
C GLU A 295 -5.82 14.19 10.92
N GLU A 296 -5.58 14.97 9.87
CA GLU A 296 -6.57 15.20 8.81
C GLU A 296 -6.86 13.89 8.05
N TYR A 297 -5.82 13.07 7.83
CA TYR A 297 -5.99 11.75 7.20
C TYR A 297 -6.65 10.74 8.14
N ILE A 298 -6.39 10.78 9.44
CA ILE A 298 -7.13 9.99 10.44
C ILE A 298 -8.63 10.33 10.39
N ALA A 299 -8.96 11.63 10.39
CA ALA A 299 -10.36 12.06 10.30
C ALA A 299 -11.01 11.59 8.99
N MET A 300 -10.30 11.70 7.86
CA MET A 300 -10.76 11.21 6.56
C MET A 300 -10.96 9.70 6.57
N ALA A 301 -10.02 8.93 7.12
CA ALA A 301 -10.06 7.47 7.16
C ALA A 301 -11.25 6.93 7.97
N ARG A 302 -11.59 7.57 9.08
CA ARG A 302 -12.77 7.20 9.90
C ARG A 302 -14.07 7.16 9.08
N GLU A 303 -14.24 8.11 8.16
CA GLU A 303 -15.42 8.18 7.29
C GLU A 303 -15.27 7.33 6.03
N ALA A 304 -14.06 7.25 5.50
CA ALA A 304 -13.80 6.59 4.22
C ALA A 304 -13.80 5.07 4.33
N ILE A 305 -13.21 4.48 5.38
CA ILE A 305 -13.07 3.04 5.55
C ILE A 305 -14.42 2.31 5.41
N PRO A 306 -15.47 2.63 6.19
CA PRO A 306 -16.74 1.91 6.10
C PRO A 306 -17.45 2.13 4.76
N ARG A 307 -17.26 3.27 4.12
CA ARG A 307 -17.89 3.60 2.82
C ARG A 307 -17.19 2.90 1.66
N LEU A 308 -15.85 2.91 1.62
CA LEU A 308 -15.06 2.22 0.61
C LEU A 308 -15.23 0.69 0.72
N ALA A 309 -15.29 0.14 1.93
CA ALA A 309 -15.48 -1.28 2.15
C ALA A 309 -16.80 -1.82 1.58
N ARG A 310 -17.87 -1.01 1.60
CA ARG A 310 -19.19 -1.37 1.08
C ARG A 310 -19.31 -1.27 -0.44
N LEU A 311 -18.35 -0.64 -1.12
CA LEU A 311 -18.41 -0.54 -2.57
C LEU A 311 -18.35 -1.93 -3.20
N GLN A 312 -19.20 -2.16 -4.20
CA GLN A 312 -19.06 -3.32 -5.08
C GLN A 312 -18.08 -2.96 -6.21
N PRO A 313 -16.90 -3.58 -6.27
CA PRO A 313 -15.99 -3.32 -7.37
C PRO A 313 -16.67 -3.74 -8.68
N GLN A 314 -16.65 -2.85 -9.66
CA GLN A 314 -17.03 -3.24 -11.02
C GLN A 314 -15.96 -4.21 -11.52
N GLN A 315 -16.34 -5.47 -11.71
CA GLN A 315 -15.43 -6.48 -12.26
C GLN A 315 -14.95 -6.01 -13.64
N LEU A 316 -13.63 -5.93 -13.81
CA LEU A 316 -13.05 -5.84 -15.15
C LEU A 316 -13.40 -7.16 -15.86
N THR A 317 -14.31 -7.11 -16.78
CA THR A 317 -14.49 -8.20 -17.76
C THR A 317 -13.15 -8.37 -18.48
N LEU A 318 -12.51 -9.51 -18.26
CA LEU A 318 -11.33 -9.91 -19.00
C LEU A 318 -11.78 -10.12 -20.46
N GLY A 319 -11.55 -9.11 -21.30
CA GLY A 319 -11.63 -9.25 -22.75
C GLY A 319 -10.30 -9.75 -23.30
#